data_9d52d4f48c9712cff0c3f9fa79e4fc2a
#
_entry.id   9d52d4f48c9712cff0c3f9fa79e4fc2a
#
_cell.length_a   1.000
_cell.length_b   1.000
_cell.length_c   1.000
_cell.angle_alpha   90.00
_cell.angle_beta   90.00
_cell.angle_gamma   90.00
#
_symmetry.space_group_name_H-M   'P 1'
#
loop_
_entity.id
_entity.type
_entity.pdbx_description
1 polymer ?
#
loop_
_entity_poly.entity_id
_entity_poly.type
_entity_poly.pdbx_seq_one_letter_code
_entity_poly.pdbx_strand_id
1 'polypeptide(L)'
;MSRWMCGTLVCMLLTIGASSLAAQQVEPQKVGVFDPETVWKLTEVGKKYNQDLNDARDRLQAEIDKKQTEIDALKDKLRQQQQTLSEDKAAQMQKDIQNKMIELNRLNDDATREMKSQLNDVQNRFQQMLVETLEIYGKEKSFTLVLDKSVIAYSSPQIDVTQDLIQKFNDMHKAAALPATGKTQPKKPSDKPKEAPKETPKPPGGR
;
A
#
# COMPACT_ATOMS: atom_id res chain seq x y z
N MET A 1 -47.08 87.29 29.30
CA MET A 1 -47.34 86.56 28.13
C MET A 1 -45.96 86.35 27.47
N SER A 2 -45.22 85.34 27.58
CA SER A 2 -45.35 84.03 27.20
C SER A 2 -44.01 83.24 27.53
N ARG A 3 -44.09 82.31 28.39
CA ARG A 3 -42.98 81.48 28.90
C ARG A 3 -43.22 80.03 28.50
N TRP A 4 -43.17 79.74 27.19
CA TRP A 4 -43.42 78.38 26.73
C TRP A 4 -42.66 78.06 25.42
N MET A 5 -41.35 78.23 25.40
CA MET A 5 -40.53 77.82 24.28
C MET A 5 -39.11 77.42 24.73
N CYS A 6 -39.00 76.50 25.64
CA CYS A 6 -37.67 75.98 26.06
C CYS A 6 -37.76 74.53 26.56
N GLY A 7 -38.45 73.65 25.83
CA GLY A 7 -38.67 72.29 26.28
C GLY A 7 -38.50 71.18 25.24
N THR A 8 -38.09 71.44 24.01
CA THR A 8 -38.11 70.45 22.95
C THR A 8 -36.78 70.21 22.28
N LEU A 9 -35.64 70.57 22.87
CA LEU A 9 -34.33 70.48 22.20
C LEU A 9 -33.30 69.63 22.97
N VAL A 10 -33.69 68.78 23.91
CA VAL A 10 -32.78 67.92 24.70
C VAL A 10 -33.07 66.44 24.55
N CYS A 11 -34.01 66.04 23.73
CA CYS A 11 -34.36 64.59 23.62
C CYS A 11 -33.85 63.89 22.36
N MET A 12 -32.86 64.44 21.61
CA MET A 12 -32.43 63.93 20.30
C MET A 12 -30.94 63.55 20.21
N LEU A 13 -30.32 63.04 21.28
CA LEU A 13 -28.92 62.68 21.26
C LEU A 13 -28.61 61.44 22.15
N LEU A 14 -29.41 60.39 22.10
CA LEU A 14 -29.11 59.13 22.77
C LEU A 14 -29.57 57.89 21.95
N THR A 15 -29.30 57.87 20.63
CA THR A 15 -29.30 56.66 19.84
C THR A 15 -27.86 56.24 19.60
N ILE A 16 -27.14 55.93 20.67
CA ILE A 16 -25.85 55.31 20.56
C ILE A 16 -26.10 53.87 20.12
N GLY A 17 -25.58 53.56 18.93
CA GLY A 17 -25.72 52.32 18.23
C GLY A 17 -25.40 51.09 19.09
N ALA A 18 -26.38 50.25 19.27
CA ALA A 18 -26.15 48.86 19.58
C ALA A 18 -25.50 48.21 18.37
N SER A 19 -24.17 48.32 18.27
CA SER A 19 -23.40 47.48 17.37
C SER A 19 -23.64 46.07 17.85
N SER A 20 -24.52 45.36 17.17
CA SER A 20 -24.68 43.92 17.31
C SER A 20 -23.31 43.28 17.03
N LEU A 21 -22.57 42.91 18.09
CA LEU A 21 -21.53 41.89 17.96
C LEU A 21 -22.28 40.65 17.47
N ALA A 22 -22.27 40.44 16.17
CA ALA A 22 -22.57 39.14 15.61
C ALA A 22 -21.50 38.18 16.18
N ALA A 23 -21.84 37.54 17.28
CA ALA A 23 -21.06 36.38 17.75
C ALA A 23 -21.04 35.40 16.59
N GLN A 24 -19.93 35.31 15.90
CA GLN A 24 -19.70 34.25 14.94
C GLN A 24 -19.91 32.94 15.72
N GLN A 25 -21.04 32.30 15.50
CA GLN A 25 -21.26 30.95 15.96
C GLN A 25 -20.19 30.08 15.27
N VAL A 26 -19.11 29.86 16.01
CA VAL A 26 -18.13 28.83 15.61
C VAL A 26 -18.91 27.52 15.71
N GLU A 27 -19.29 26.97 14.57
CA GLU A 27 -19.91 25.66 14.54
C GLU A 27 -18.99 24.66 15.25
N PRO A 28 -19.53 23.79 16.11
CA PRO A 28 -18.72 22.84 16.85
C PRO A 28 -17.98 21.95 15.84
N GLN A 29 -16.65 22.13 15.77
CA GLN A 29 -15.83 21.35 14.86
C GLN A 29 -15.82 19.89 15.32
N LYS A 30 -16.30 19.02 14.48
CA LYS A 30 -16.34 17.59 14.75
C LYS A 30 -15.01 16.97 14.35
N VAL A 31 -14.24 16.48 15.36
CA VAL A 31 -12.96 15.82 15.18
C VAL A 31 -13.12 14.34 15.43
N GLY A 32 -12.55 13.52 14.56
CA GLY A 32 -12.45 12.06 14.71
C GLY A 32 -11.00 11.60 14.76
N VAL A 33 -10.76 10.45 15.34
CA VAL A 33 -9.46 9.78 15.37
C VAL A 33 -9.66 8.32 14.94
N PHE A 34 -8.77 7.80 14.12
CA PHE A 34 -8.80 6.38 13.72
C PHE A 34 -7.43 5.74 13.83
N ASP A 35 -7.42 4.43 14.02
CA ASP A 35 -6.21 3.60 14.07
C ASP A 35 -6.05 2.82 12.75
N PRO A 36 -5.11 3.24 11.87
CA PRO A 36 -4.92 2.58 10.57
C PRO A 36 -4.45 1.12 10.69
N GLU A 37 -3.70 0.78 11.74
CA GLU A 37 -3.26 -0.59 11.96
C GLU A 37 -4.44 -1.51 12.30
N THR A 38 -5.36 -1.02 13.15
CA THR A 38 -6.60 -1.74 13.49
C THR A 38 -7.51 -1.86 12.26
N VAL A 39 -7.62 -0.81 11.44
CA VAL A 39 -8.37 -0.86 10.17
C VAL A 39 -7.78 -1.91 9.24
N TRP A 40 -6.45 -1.93 9.05
CA TRP A 40 -5.77 -2.97 8.26
C TRP A 40 -6.06 -4.39 8.77
N LYS A 41 -5.95 -4.62 10.08
CA LYS A 41 -6.10 -5.95 10.67
C LYS A 41 -7.53 -6.48 10.64
N LEU A 42 -8.52 -5.62 10.78
CA LEU A 42 -9.90 -6.03 10.99
C LEU A 42 -10.78 -5.96 9.74
N THR A 43 -10.40 -5.19 8.72
CA THR A 43 -11.14 -5.15 7.45
C THR A 43 -11.00 -6.46 6.68
N GLU A 44 -12.04 -6.82 5.92
CA GLU A 44 -12.04 -8.02 5.08
C GLU A 44 -10.96 -7.97 4.00
N VAL A 45 -10.72 -6.80 3.42
CA VAL A 45 -9.65 -6.58 2.43
C VAL A 45 -8.28 -6.75 3.06
N GLY A 46 -8.05 -6.18 4.25
CA GLY A 46 -6.78 -6.33 4.96
C GLY A 46 -6.48 -7.77 5.35
N LYS A 47 -7.48 -8.51 5.84
CA LYS A 47 -7.36 -9.95 6.11
C LYS A 47 -6.98 -10.73 4.86
N LYS A 48 -7.68 -10.44 3.74
CA LYS A 48 -7.39 -11.09 2.47
C LYS A 48 -5.97 -10.78 1.98
N TYR A 49 -5.54 -9.55 2.03
CA TYR A 49 -4.18 -9.18 1.63
C TYR A 49 -3.11 -9.86 2.49
N ASN A 50 -3.34 -9.97 3.80
CA ASN A 50 -2.45 -10.73 4.68
C ASN A 50 -2.40 -12.21 4.30
N GLN A 51 -3.53 -12.82 3.95
CA GLN A 51 -3.57 -14.20 3.47
C GLN A 51 -2.82 -14.34 2.14
N ASP A 52 -3.09 -13.50 1.14
CA ASP A 52 -2.44 -13.54 -0.17
C ASP A 52 -0.90 -13.39 -0.06
N LEU A 53 -0.43 -12.52 0.86
CA LEU A 53 1.01 -12.36 1.13
C LEU A 53 1.62 -13.59 1.81
N ASN A 54 0.90 -14.22 2.74
CA ASN A 54 1.34 -15.47 3.37
C ASN A 54 1.42 -16.61 2.35
N ASP A 55 0.39 -16.77 1.52
CA ASP A 55 0.35 -17.79 0.48
C ASP A 55 1.49 -17.60 -0.54
N ALA A 56 1.79 -16.35 -0.92
CA ALA A 56 2.91 -16.03 -1.80
C ALA A 56 4.26 -16.38 -1.15
N ARG A 57 4.44 -16.03 0.12
CA ARG A 57 5.67 -16.37 0.88
C ARG A 57 5.85 -17.88 0.97
N ASP A 58 4.79 -18.60 1.32
CA ASP A 58 4.87 -20.06 1.52
C ASP A 58 5.17 -20.78 0.19
N ARG A 59 4.60 -20.28 -0.93
CA ARG A 59 4.94 -20.77 -2.27
C ARG A 59 6.42 -20.56 -2.60
N LEU A 60 6.94 -19.36 -2.41
CA LEU A 60 8.34 -19.02 -2.70
C LEU A 60 9.29 -19.83 -1.80
N GLN A 61 8.95 -19.99 -0.53
CA GLN A 61 9.73 -20.82 0.40
C GLN A 61 9.78 -22.28 -0.04
N ALA A 62 8.64 -22.85 -0.45
CA ALA A 62 8.59 -24.22 -0.94
C ALA A 62 9.46 -24.44 -2.20
N GLU A 63 9.53 -23.46 -3.10
CA GLU A 63 10.43 -23.52 -4.28
C GLU A 63 11.91 -23.49 -3.86
N ILE A 64 12.27 -22.67 -2.90
CA ILE A 64 13.62 -22.58 -2.33
C ILE A 64 14.00 -23.89 -1.66
N ASP A 65 13.14 -24.43 -0.80
CA ASP A 65 13.37 -25.68 -0.08
C ASP A 65 13.54 -26.88 -1.03
N LYS A 66 12.73 -26.91 -2.10
CA LYS A 66 12.86 -27.92 -3.14
C LYS A 66 14.23 -27.86 -3.82
N LYS A 67 14.68 -26.68 -4.23
CA LYS A 67 16.00 -26.49 -4.85
C LYS A 67 17.14 -26.86 -3.89
N GLN A 68 17.01 -26.48 -2.61
CA GLN A 68 17.98 -26.85 -1.59
C GLN A 68 18.06 -28.36 -1.43
N THR A 69 16.92 -29.07 -1.36
CA THR A 69 16.87 -30.54 -1.27
C THR A 69 17.52 -31.21 -2.48
N GLU A 70 17.29 -30.69 -3.70
CA GLU A 70 17.94 -31.21 -4.92
C GLU A 70 19.47 -31.05 -4.84
N ILE A 71 19.98 -29.92 -4.33
CA ILE A 71 21.40 -29.68 -4.17
C ILE A 71 22.01 -30.67 -3.15
N ASP A 72 21.33 -30.84 -2.02
CA ASP A 72 21.82 -31.73 -0.95
C ASP A 72 21.82 -33.18 -1.40
N ALA A 73 20.82 -33.64 -2.16
CA ALA A 73 20.80 -34.98 -2.76
C ALA A 73 21.95 -35.15 -3.74
N LEU A 74 22.32 -34.18 -4.54
CA LEU A 74 23.48 -34.26 -5.46
C LEU A 74 24.80 -34.31 -4.70
N LYS A 75 24.95 -33.51 -3.63
CA LYS A 75 26.14 -33.55 -2.76
C LYS A 75 26.29 -34.91 -2.09
N ASP A 76 25.20 -35.49 -1.58
CA ASP A 76 25.21 -36.80 -0.96
C ASP A 76 25.56 -37.89 -1.98
N LYS A 77 25.01 -37.82 -3.18
CA LYS A 77 25.34 -38.75 -4.27
C LYS A 77 26.83 -38.67 -4.65
N LEU A 78 27.37 -37.47 -4.78
CA LEU A 78 28.79 -37.26 -5.06
C LEU A 78 29.66 -37.86 -3.96
N ARG A 79 29.32 -37.65 -2.69
CA ARG A 79 30.03 -38.18 -1.53
C ARG A 79 30.01 -39.72 -1.50
N GLN A 80 28.85 -40.33 -1.74
CA GLN A 80 28.69 -41.80 -1.73
C GLN A 80 29.43 -42.48 -2.87
N GLN A 81 29.51 -41.83 -4.03
CA GLN A 81 30.10 -42.39 -5.23
C GLN A 81 31.57 -41.96 -5.48
N GLN A 82 32.15 -41.19 -4.56
CA GLN A 82 33.48 -40.58 -4.73
C GLN A 82 34.57 -41.60 -5.09
N GLN A 83 34.47 -42.83 -4.58
CA GLN A 83 35.46 -43.89 -4.85
C GLN A 83 35.20 -44.67 -6.15
N THR A 84 34.05 -44.56 -6.75
CA THR A 84 33.60 -45.31 -7.94
C THR A 84 33.44 -44.45 -9.18
N LEU A 85 33.39 -43.15 -9.04
CA LEU A 85 33.28 -42.21 -10.16
C LEU A 85 34.65 -41.96 -10.78
N SER A 86 34.68 -41.84 -12.12
CA SER A 86 35.84 -41.28 -12.79
C SER A 86 36.01 -39.79 -12.46
N GLU A 87 37.23 -39.27 -12.52
CA GLU A 87 37.54 -37.87 -12.25
C GLU A 87 36.69 -36.93 -13.08
N ASP A 88 36.47 -37.19 -14.37
CA ASP A 88 35.63 -36.38 -15.25
C ASP A 88 34.18 -36.31 -14.78
N LYS A 89 33.60 -37.43 -14.35
CA LYS A 89 32.23 -37.49 -13.83
C LYS A 89 32.10 -36.76 -12.48
N ALA A 90 33.08 -36.89 -11.61
CA ALA A 90 33.13 -36.20 -10.35
C ALA A 90 33.23 -34.67 -10.56
N ALA A 91 34.10 -34.22 -11.48
CA ALA A 91 34.23 -32.82 -11.84
C ALA A 91 32.92 -32.24 -12.44
N GLN A 92 32.25 -33.00 -13.31
CA GLN A 92 30.96 -32.61 -13.88
C GLN A 92 29.90 -32.47 -12.79
N MET A 93 29.78 -33.41 -11.87
CA MET A 93 28.82 -33.31 -10.75
C MET A 93 29.11 -32.11 -9.83
N GLN A 94 30.39 -31.81 -9.56
CA GLN A 94 30.75 -30.61 -8.80
C GLN A 94 30.31 -29.33 -9.52
N LYS A 95 30.52 -29.25 -10.83
CA LYS A 95 30.07 -28.11 -11.64
C LYS A 95 28.56 -27.96 -11.62
N ASP A 96 27.83 -29.07 -11.72
CA ASP A 96 26.35 -29.06 -11.66
C ASP A 96 25.85 -28.59 -10.29
N ILE A 97 26.49 -29.03 -9.19
CA ILE A 97 26.18 -28.52 -7.84
C ILE A 97 26.44 -27.03 -7.75
N GLN A 98 27.60 -26.55 -8.26
CA GLN A 98 27.90 -25.10 -8.24
C GLN A 98 26.86 -24.28 -9.03
N ASN A 99 26.47 -24.75 -10.23
CA ASN A 99 25.46 -24.10 -11.03
C ASN A 99 24.12 -24.03 -10.30
N LYS A 100 23.67 -25.12 -9.67
CA LYS A 100 22.44 -25.16 -8.88
C LYS A 100 22.52 -24.25 -7.65
N MET A 101 23.66 -24.13 -7.00
CA MET A 101 23.85 -23.16 -5.90
C MET A 101 23.71 -21.70 -6.37
N ILE A 102 24.24 -21.38 -7.56
CA ILE A 102 24.07 -20.06 -8.18
C ILE A 102 22.58 -19.80 -8.49
N GLU A 103 21.88 -20.82 -9.05
CA GLU A 103 20.44 -20.73 -9.31
C GLU A 103 19.65 -20.52 -8.01
N LEU A 104 19.98 -21.23 -6.93
CA LEU A 104 19.34 -21.06 -5.63
C LEU A 104 19.53 -19.64 -5.08
N ASN A 105 20.75 -19.10 -5.16
CA ASN A 105 21.00 -17.72 -4.73
C ASN A 105 20.17 -16.70 -5.52
N ARG A 106 20.08 -16.89 -6.86
CA ARG A 106 19.22 -16.03 -7.70
C ARG A 106 17.75 -16.16 -7.33
N LEU A 107 17.27 -17.37 -7.07
CA LEU A 107 15.90 -17.61 -6.64
C LEU A 107 15.59 -16.90 -5.31
N ASN A 108 16.51 -16.92 -4.34
CA ASN A 108 16.37 -16.20 -3.07
C ASN A 108 16.28 -14.69 -3.28
N ASP A 109 17.14 -14.14 -4.15
CA ASP A 109 17.13 -12.71 -4.48
C ASP A 109 15.84 -12.30 -5.18
N ASP A 110 15.38 -13.14 -6.12
CA ASP A 110 14.13 -12.90 -6.86
C ASP A 110 12.92 -13.01 -5.94
N ALA A 111 12.86 -14.01 -5.06
CA ALA A 111 11.81 -14.17 -4.05
C ALA A 111 11.74 -12.96 -3.12
N THR A 112 12.89 -12.45 -2.66
CA THR A 112 12.95 -11.26 -1.81
C THR A 112 12.41 -10.03 -2.54
N ARG A 113 12.79 -9.83 -3.81
CA ARG A 113 12.29 -8.72 -4.64
C ARG A 113 10.79 -8.84 -4.90
N GLU A 114 10.32 -10.05 -5.22
CA GLU A 114 8.90 -10.31 -5.46
C GLU A 114 8.06 -9.99 -4.22
N MET A 115 8.46 -10.50 -3.03
CA MET A 115 7.76 -10.22 -1.78
C MET A 115 7.72 -8.74 -1.44
N LYS A 116 8.83 -8.02 -1.63
CA LYS A 116 8.87 -6.57 -1.41
C LYS A 116 7.94 -5.82 -2.36
N SER A 117 7.92 -6.22 -3.63
CA SER A 117 7.02 -5.61 -4.63
C SER A 117 5.57 -5.85 -4.27
N GLN A 118 5.19 -7.09 -3.95
CA GLN A 118 3.81 -7.44 -3.56
C GLN A 118 3.36 -6.70 -2.31
N LEU A 119 4.22 -6.58 -1.29
CA LEU A 119 3.92 -5.83 -0.08
C LEU A 119 3.66 -4.36 -0.39
N ASN A 120 4.52 -3.72 -1.18
CA ASN A 120 4.36 -2.32 -1.58
C ASN A 120 3.06 -2.11 -2.38
N ASP A 121 2.75 -3.00 -3.33
CA ASP A 121 1.55 -2.91 -4.15
C ASP A 121 0.27 -3.02 -3.30
N VAL A 122 0.26 -3.95 -2.36
CA VAL A 122 -0.84 -4.16 -1.44
C VAL A 122 -1.02 -2.96 -0.50
N GLN A 123 0.07 -2.43 0.07
CA GLN A 123 0.03 -1.26 0.93
C GLN A 123 -0.50 -0.03 0.19
N ASN A 124 -0.01 0.22 -1.02
CA ASN A 124 -0.46 1.36 -1.84
C ASN A 124 -1.96 1.26 -2.18
N ARG A 125 -2.43 0.07 -2.58
CA ARG A 125 -3.85 -0.15 -2.89
C ARG A 125 -4.73 0.04 -1.64
N PHE A 126 -4.32 -0.53 -0.52
CA PHE A 126 -5.07 -0.37 0.73
C PHE A 126 -5.12 1.10 1.17
N GLN A 127 -4.00 1.81 1.08
CA GLN A 127 -3.95 3.24 1.42
C GLN A 127 -4.87 4.07 0.53
N GLN A 128 -4.93 3.79 -0.78
CA GLN A 128 -5.86 4.48 -1.68
C GLN A 128 -7.32 4.24 -1.28
N MET A 129 -7.70 2.98 -1.01
CA MET A 129 -9.04 2.62 -0.54
C MET A 129 -9.38 3.26 0.81
N LEU A 130 -8.40 3.34 1.72
CA LEU A 130 -8.58 3.97 3.03
C LEU A 130 -8.83 5.47 2.90
N VAL A 131 -8.06 6.17 2.07
CA VAL A 131 -8.24 7.62 1.82
C VAL A 131 -9.60 7.87 1.20
N GLU A 132 -10.01 7.10 0.19
CA GLU A 132 -11.34 7.20 -0.42
C GLU A 132 -12.46 7.00 0.62
N THR A 133 -12.31 5.98 1.47
CA THR A 133 -13.28 5.71 2.54
C THR A 133 -13.35 6.87 3.54
N LEU A 134 -12.20 7.41 3.95
CA LEU A 134 -12.12 8.55 4.88
C LEU A 134 -12.79 9.80 4.32
N GLU A 135 -12.60 10.09 3.03
CA GLU A 135 -13.24 11.23 2.38
C GLU A 135 -14.76 11.11 2.37
N ILE A 136 -15.28 9.93 2.00
CA ILE A 136 -16.73 9.69 1.96
C ILE A 136 -17.30 9.69 3.37
N TYR A 137 -16.69 8.97 4.31
CA TYR A 137 -17.12 8.91 5.70
C TYR A 137 -17.11 10.27 6.38
N GLY A 138 -16.03 11.04 6.17
CA GLY A 138 -15.89 12.38 6.71
C GLY A 138 -17.01 13.32 6.25
N LYS A 139 -17.33 13.31 4.96
CA LYS A 139 -18.43 14.10 4.36
C LYS A 139 -19.79 13.66 4.90
N GLU A 140 -20.07 12.35 4.89
CA GLU A 140 -21.35 11.81 5.36
C GLU A 140 -21.64 12.12 6.85
N LYS A 141 -20.61 12.07 7.67
CA LYS A 141 -20.73 12.30 9.13
C LYS A 141 -20.42 13.74 9.55
N SER A 142 -20.17 14.63 8.58
CA SER A 142 -19.84 16.04 8.81
C SER A 142 -18.64 16.23 9.76
N PHE A 143 -17.60 15.43 9.58
CA PHE A 143 -16.32 15.65 10.28
C PHE A 143 -15.58 16.83 9.66
N THR A 144 -15.08 17.72 10.51
CA THR A 144 -14.17 18.79 10.11
C THR A 144 -12.75 18.27 9.90
N LEU A 145 -12.36 17.29 10.71
CA LEU A 145 -11.02 16.70 10.69
C LEU A 145 -11.07 15.26 11.19
N VAL A 146 -10.34 14.36 10.51
CA VAL A 146 -10.09 12.99 10.98
C VAL A 146 -8.59 12.78 11.00
N LEU A 147 -8.06 12.37 12.15
CA LEU A 147 -6.63 12.23 12.40
C LEU A 147 -6.24 10.77 12.59
N ASP A 148 -5.04 10.44 12.16
CA ASP A 148 -4.39 9.16 12.43
C ASP A 148 -3.93 9.13 13.90
N LYS A 149 -4.32 8.08 14.63
CA LYS A 149 -3.98 7.86 16.04
C LYS A 149 -2.48 7.70 16.27
N SER A 150 -1.73 7.25 15.28
CA SER A 150 -0.28 7.04 15.39
C SER A 150 0.52 8.33 15.60
N VAL A 151 -0.04 9.48 15.19
CA VAL A 151 0.60 10.80 15.32
C VAL A 151 0.07 11.61 16.49
N ILE A 152 -0.82 11.03 17.31
CA ILE A 152 -1.49 11.71 18.43
C ILE A 152 -1.02 11.08 19.75
N ALA A 153 -0.59 11.92 20.69
CA ALA A 153 -0.16 11.46 22.02
C ALA A 153 -1.33 10.97 22.92
N TYR A 154 -2.51 11.60 22.76
CA TYR A 154 -3.71 11.26 23.52
C TYR A 154 -4.98 11.63 22.75
N SER A 155 -5.96 10.74 22.80
CA SER A 155 -7.31 11.01 22.33
C SER A 155 -8.34 10.36 23.26
N SER A 156 -9.48 11.04 23.45
CA SER A 156 -10.60 10.43 24.17
C SER A 156 -11.22 9.29 23.35
N PRO A 157 -11.63 8.19 23.97
CA PRO A 157 -12.34 7.11 23.27
C PRO A 157 -13.64 7.55 22.57
N GLN A 158 -14.22 8.68 23.00
CA GLN A 158 -15.46 9.22 22.42
C GLN A 158 -15.28 9.75 21.00
N ILE A 159 -14.07 10.13 20.60
CA ILE A 159 -13.76 10.62 19.25
C ILE A 159 -13.11 9.55 18.37
N ASP A 160 -12.95 8.32 18.88
CA ASP A 160 -12.43 7.19 18.11
C ASP A 160 -13.51 6.66 17.17
N VAL A 161 -13.26 6.77 15.88
CA VAL A 161 -14.16 6.35 14.80
C VAL A 161 -13.69 5.09 14.09
N THR A 162 -12.70 4.40 14.63
CA THR A 162 -12.06 3.25 13.98
C THR A 162 -13.07 2.17 13.60
N GLN A 163 -14.00 1.81 14.49
CA GLN A 163 -14.97 0.75 14.23
C GLN A 163 -15.99 1.14 13.14
N ASP A 164 -16.49 2.36 13.18
CA ASP A 164 -17.41 2.87 12.16
C ASP A 164 -16.72 2.93 10.79
N LEU A 165 -15.43 3.33 10.78
CA LEU A 165 -14.62 3.38 9.57
C LEU A 165 -14.39 1.97 8.98
N ILE A 166 -14.15 0.95 9.82
CA ILE A 166 -14.02 -0.44 9.40
C ILE A 166 -15.31 -0.92 8.72
N GLN A 167 -16.46 -0.64 9.30
CA GLN A 167 -17.75 -1.00 8.71
C GLN A 167 -17.92 -0.33 7.34
N LYS A 168 -17.71 0.99 7.28
CA LYS A 168 -17.80 1.74 6.03
C LYS A 168 -16.84 1.24 4.96
N PHE A 169 -15.60 0.95 5.34
CA PHE A 169 -14.58 0.39 4.45
C PHE A 169 -15.01 -0.96 3.86
N ASN A 170 -15.51 -1.88 4.72
CA ASN A 170 -15.97 -3.19 4.27
C ASN A 170 -17.18 -3.06 3.34
N ASP A 171 -18.12 -2.15 3.61
CA ASP A 171 -19.30 -1.94 2.75
C ASP A 171 -18.89 -1.42 1.37
N MET A 172 -17.93 -0.51 1.31
CA MET A 172 -17.46 0.09 0.06
C MET A 172 -16.59 -0.86 -0.76
N HIS A 173 -15.75 -1.66 -0.12
CA HIS A 173 -14.74 -2.48 -0.80
C HIS A 173 -15.01 -3.99 -0.73
N LYS A 174 -16.25 -4.40 -0.51
CA LYS A 174 -16.67 -5.81 -0.42
C LYS A 174 -16.24 -6.63 -1.64
N ALA A 175 -16.28 -6.07 -2.83
CA ALA A 175 -15.85 -6.75 -4.05
C ALA A 175 -14.34 -7.04 -4.08
N ALA A 176 -13.51 -6.19 -3.46
CA ALA A 176 -12.07 -6.38 -3.38
C ALA A 176 -11.65 -7.46 -2.38
N ALA A 177 -12.52 -7.77 -1.40
CA ALA A 177 -12.32 -8.84 -0.43
C ALA A 177 -12.65 -10.24 -0.99
N LEU A 178 -13.37 -10.32 -2.11
CA LEU A 178 -13.70 -11.61 -2.72
C LEU A 178 -12.44 -12.23 -3.36
N PRO A 179 -12.24 -13.56 -3.28
CA PRO A 179 -11.14 -14.21 -3.98
C PRO A 179 -11.23 -13.90 -5.46
N ALA A 180 -10.12 -13.45 -6.05
CA ALA A 180 -10.03 -13.23 -7.49
C ALA A 180 -10.21 -14.59 -8.19
N THR A 181 -11.42 -14.89 -8.61
CA THR A 181 -11.71 -15.98 -9.54
C THR A 181 -11.21 -15.55 -10.91
N GLY A 182 -9.96 -15.81 -11.21
CA GLY A 182 -9.42 -15.62 -12.54
C GLY A 182 -8.01 -15.06 -12.54
N LYS A 183 -7.07 -15.95 -12.71
CA LYS A 183 -5.75 -15.82 -13.32
C LYS A 183 -5.38 -14.39 -13.76
N THR A 184 -4.73 -13.65 -12.89
CA THR A 184 -3.82 -12.62 -13.39
C THR A 184 -2.51 -13.33 -13.72
N GLN A 185 -2.33 -13.71 -14.97
CA GLN A 185 -1.05 -14.14 -15.49
C GLN A 185 -0.03 -13.03 -15.18
N PRO A 186 1.18 -13.36 -14.70
CA PRO A 186 2.25 -12.39 -14.61
C PRO A 186 2.46 -11.82 -16.01
N LYS A 187 2.33 -10.51 -16.13
CA LYS A 187 2.61 -9.76 -17.36
C LYS A 187 4.08 -10.02 -17.70
N LYS A 188 4.31 -10.87 -18.71
CA LYS A 188 5.62 -11.13 -19.29
C LYS A 188 6.29 -9.76 -19.55
N PRO A 189 7.55 -9.54 -19.16
CA PRO A 189 8.25 -8.32 -19.51
C PRO A 189 8.15 -8.11 -21.01
N SER A 190 7.60 -6.98 -21.43
CA SER A 190 7.50 -6.61 -22.84
C SER A 190 8.89 -6.55 -23.44
N ASP A 191 9.07 -7.30 -24.51
CA ASP A 191 10.25 -7.29 -25.36
C ASP A 191 10.72 -5.83 -25.62
N LYS A 192 12.03 -5.62 -25.43
CA LYS A 192 12.73 -4.43 -25.90
C LYS A 192 12.40 -4.19 -27.37
N PRO A 193 12.24 -2.94 -27.79
CA PRO A 193 12.11 -2.63 -29.22
C PRO A 193 13.32 -3.18 -29.96
N LYS A 194 13.08 -3.99 -30.97
CA LYS A 194 14.08 -4.42 -31.94
C LYS A 194 14.68 -3.17 -32.58
N GLU A 195 15.94 -2.96 -32.32
CA GLU A 195 16.76 -1.97 -33.03
C GLU A 195 16.77 -2.34 -34.51
N ALA A 196 16.35 -1.40 -35.36
CA ALA A 196 16.34 -1.52 -36.81
C ALA A 196 17.78 -1.75 -37.35
N PRO A 197 17.99 -2.59 -38.36
CA PRO A 197 19.31 -2.79 -38.94
C PRO A 197 19.84 -1.50 -39.52
N LYS A 198 21.00 -1.06 -39.09
CA LYS A 198 21.77 0.02 -39.73
C LYS A 198 22.13 -0.40 -41.13
N GLU A 199 21.59 0.29 -42.12
CA GLU A 199 22.07 0.23 -43.52
C GLU A 199 23.56 0.61 -43.54
N THR A 200 24.35 -0.32 -44.04
CA THR A 200 25.76 -0.06 -44.38
C THR A 200 25.82 0.80 -45.67
N PRO A 201 26.60 1.90 -45.71
CA PRO A 201 26.78 2.68 -46.94
C PRO A 201 27.60 1.88 -47.95
N LYS A 202 27.07 1.79 -49.18
CA LYS A 202 27.71 1.20 -50.35
C LYS A 202 28.89 2.08 -50.75
N PRO A 203 30.11 1.53 -51.06
CA PRO A 203 31.22 2.32 -51.51
C PRO A 203 30.99 2.83 -52.94
N PRO A 204 31.49 4.05 -53.31
CA PRO A 204 31.35 4.58 -54.66
C PRO A 204 32.28 3.85 -55.60
N GLY A 205 31.73 3.40 -56.72
CA GLY A 205 32.46 2.77 -57.80
C GLY A 205 33.42 3.73 -58.48
N GLY A 206 34.67 3.31 -58.59
CA GLY A 206 35.69 3.99 -59.33
C GLY A 206 35.53 3.84 -60.84
N ARG A 207 35.91 4.90 -61.49
CA ARG A 207 36.48 4.94 -62.83
C ARG A 207 37.89 5.42 -62.71
#